data_6831f41945b9fa73c15293c264878b95
#
_entry.id   6831f41945b9fa73c15293c264878b95
#
_cell.length_a   1.000
_cell.length_b   1.000
_cell.length_c   1.000
_cell.angle_alpha   90.00
_cell.angle_beta   90.00
_cell.angle_gamma   90.00
#
_symmetry.space_group_name_H-M   'P 1'
#
loop_
_entity.id
_entity.type
_entity.pdbx_description
1 polymer ?
#
loop_
_entity_poly.entity_id
_entity_poly.type
_entity_poly.pdbx_seq_one_letter_code
_entity_poly.pdbx_strand_id
1 'polypeptide(L)'
;PGDEILDLKTELDAKMQTKMALDRVEEIFGKRPRGIWPSEQCVNGKTLEMLSSLGVEWAISDEGILGSSINFEFEHDFKGYLNEPYHLVKTYQYKTKNSDIKMIFRDATVHNLINFEYPHHNPIAVANDLYDRIKVLQSRILSSPDQDHLLTIALDGENCWENYMEDGASFLKTLYTLISEDSSLETVLISDYLEHSKEHKLLSKISAGSWFNKNFKLWIDEPVKDISWTY
;
A
#
# COMPACT_ATOMS: atom_id res chain seq x y z
N PRO A 1 -4.50 -22.79 1.07
CA PRO A 1 -5.42 -22.58 2.21
C PRO A 1 -6.15 -21.23 2.13
N GLY A 2 -5.48 -20.13 1.70
CA GLY A 2 -6.11 -18.82 1.59
C GLY A 2 -7.14 -18.68 0.46
N ASP A 3 -7.07 -19.52 -0.55
CA ASP A 3 -8.02 -19.48 -1.67
C ASP A 3 -9.35 -20.18 -1.35
N GLU A 4 -9.37 -21.13 -0.42
CA GLU A 4 -10.57 -21.87 -0.05
C GLU A 4 -11.56 -21.02 0.80
N ILE A 5 -11.06 -20.09 1.60
CA ILE A 5 -11.89 -19.26 2.47
C ILE A 5 -12.70 -18.23 1.66
N LEU A 6 -12.21 -17.85 0.48
CA LEU A 6 -12.87 -16.90 -0.42
C LEU A 6 -13.90 -17.55 -1.37
N ASP A 7 -14.07 -18.85 -1.27
CA ASP A 7 -15.15 -19.58 -1.95
C ASP A 7 -16.47 -19.54 -1.18
N LEU A 8 -16.51 -18.77 -0.08
CA LEU A 8 -17.77 -18.37 0.54
C LEU A 8 -18.59 -17.67 -0.54
N LYS A 9 -19.88 -18.01 -0.63
CA LYS A 9 -20.89 -17.51 -1.59
C LYS A 9 -21.13 -15.98 -1.51
N THR A 10 -20.12 -15.22 -1.11
CA THR A 10 -20.16 -13.77 -0.80
C THR A 10 -19.52 -12.90 -1.88
N GLU A 11 -19.09 -13.49 -3.01
CA GLU A 11 -18.47 -12.71 -4.10
C GLU A 11 -19.41 -11.62 -4.63
N LEU A 12 -20.72 -11.92 -4.73
CA LEU A 12 -21.73 -10.95 -5.15
C LEU A 12 -21.89 -9.83 -4.11
N ASP A 13 -21.86 -10.17 -2.82
CA ASP A 13 -22.00 -9.19 -1.73
C ASP A 13 -20.76 -8.30 -1.67
N ALA A 14 -19.57 -8.87 -1.77
CA ALA A 14 -18.31 -8.12 -1.82
C ALA A 14 -18.30 -7.14 -3.02
N LYS A 15 -18.72 -7.60 -4.19
CA LYS A 15 -18.83 -6.75 -5.38
C LYS A 15 -19.86 -5.64 -5.19
N MET A 16 -21.02 -5.93 -4.61
CA MET A 16 -22.07 -4.95 -4.36
C MET A 16 -21.61 -3.90 -3.33
N GLN A 17 -21.01 -4.33 -2.22
CA GLN A 17 -20.49 -3.42 -1.19
C GLN A 17 -19.38 -2.53 -1.74
N THR A 18 -18.45 -3.07 -2.50
CA THR A 18 -17.39 -2.30 -3.16
C THR A 18 -17.99 -1.27 -4.13
N LYS A 19 -18.98 -1.68 -4.94
CA LYS A 19 -19.67 -0.74 -5.83
C LYS A 19 -20.34 0.37 -5.06
N MET A 20 -21.06 0.06 -3.99
CA MET A 20 -21.72 1.06 -3.13
C MET A 20 -20.71 2.03 -2.52
N ALA A 21 -19.54 1.55 -2.09
CA ALA A 21 -18.48 2.41 -1.57
C ALA A 21 -17.93 3.37 -2.64
N LEU A 22 -17.65 2.86 -3.85
CA LEU A 22 -17.21 3.68 -4.98
C LEU A 22 -18.25 4.74 -5.36
N ASP A 23 -19.53 4.35 -5.44
CA ASP A 23 -20.65 5.25 -5.76
C ASP A 23 -20.80 6.33 -4.67
N ARG A 24 -20.64 5.95 -3.38
CA ARG A 24 -20.74 6.91 -2.27
C ARG A 24 -19.62 7.93 -2.26
N VAL A 25 -18.38 7.51 -2.55
CA VAL A 25 -17.25 8.45 -2.66
C VAL A 25 -17.48 9.40 -3.85
N GLU A 26 -17.95 8.89 -4.99
CA GLU A 26 -18.29 9.71 -6.14
C GLU A 26 -19.39 10.73 -5.82
N GLU A 27 -20.43 10.34 -5.09
CA GLU A 27 -21.50 11.22 -4.65
C GLU A 27 -20.98 12.36 -3.76
N ILE A 28 -20.06 12.05 -2.82
CA ILE A 28 -19.53 13.04 -1.87
C ILE A 28 -18.52 14.00 -2.54
N PHE A 29 -17.61 13.45 -3.33
CA PHE A 29 -16.44 14.19 -3.85
C PHE A 29 -16.58 14.60 -5.33
N GLY A 30 -17.67 14.20 -6.01
CA GLY A 30 -17.93 14.52 -7.41
C GLY A 30 -17.04 13.79 -8.42
N LYS A 31 -16.20 12.85 -7.97
CA LYS A 31 -15.32 12.03 -8.81
C LYS A 31 -15.30 10.60 -8.30
N ARG A 32 -15.41 9.65 -9.24
CA ARG A 32 -15.25 8.24 -8.91
C ARG A 32 -13.80 7.91 -8.60
N PRO A 33 -13.51 7.16 -7.53
CA PRO A 33 -12.16 6.72 -7.22
C PRO A 33 -11.59 5.84 -8.35
N ARG A 34 -10.38 6.12 -8.76
CA ARG A 34 -9.64 5.31 -9.76
C ARG A 34 -8.86 4.17 -9.09
N GLY A 35 -8.56 4.33 -7.83
CA GLY A 35 -7.80 3.35 -7.06
C GLY A 35 -8.46 2.98 -5.75
N ILE A 36 -7.98 1.89 -5.16
CA ILE A 36 -8.50 1.38 -3.90
C ILE A 36 -7.37 0.84 -3.02
N TRP A 37 -7.52 1.06 -1.73
CA TRP A 37 -6.85 0.30 -0.71
C TRP A 37 -7.83 -0.78 -0.21
N PRO A 38 -7.63 -2.04 -0.56
CA PRO A 38 -8.43 -3.11 0.00
C PRO A 38 -8.28 -3.14 1.52
N SER A 39 -9.36 -3.42 2.24
CA SER A 39 -9.32 -3.51 3.71
C SER A 39 -8.17 -4.40 4.17
N GLU A 40 -7.38 -3.93 5.14
CA GLU A 40 -6.19 -4.60 5.67
C GLU A 40 -5.17 -5.00 4.57
N GLN A 41 -5.21 -4.32 3.44
CA GLN A 41 -4.42 -4.65 2.24
C GLN A 41 -4.59 -6.11 1.78
N CYS A 42 -5.73 -6.71 2.15
CA CYS A 42 -6.08 -8.06 1.75
C CYS A 42 -6.28 -8.14 0.24
N VAL A 43 -5.45 -8.93 -0.41
CA VAL A 43 -5.53 -9.13 -1.86
C VAL A 43 -5.37 -10.60 -2.24
N ASN A 44 -5.98 -10.94 -3.35
CA ASN A 44 -5.74 -12.14 -4.14
C ASN A 44 -6.20 -11.89 -5.58
N GLY A 45 -6.00 -12.85 -6.46
CA GLY A 45 -6.38 -12.72 -7.86
C GLY A 45 -7.88 -12.47 -8.08
N LYS A 46 -8.76 -13.11 -7.31
CA LYS A 46 -10.22 -12.92 -7.40
C LYS A 46 -10.63 -11.49 -6.97
N THR A 47 -10.02 -10.97 -5.90
CA THR A 47 -10.25 -9.58 -5.46
C THR A 47 -9.88 -8.60 -6.57
N LEU A 48 -8.68 -8.75 -7.17
CA LEU A 48 -8.23 -7.86 -8.23
C LEU A 48 -9.12 -7.97 -9.48
N GLU A 49 -9.59 -9.16 -9.83
CA GLU A 49 -10.53 -9.37 -10.93
C GLU A 49 -11.87 -8.67 -10.67
N MET A 50 -12.40 -8.77 -9.45
CA MET A 50 -13.61 -8.06 -9.04
C MET A 50 -13.44 -6.55 -9.12
N LEU A 51 -12.35 -6.00 -8.56
CA LEU A 51 -12.04 -4.58 -8.58
C LEU A 51 -11.93 -4.05 -10.02
N SER A 52 -11.19 -4.76 -10.87
CA SER A 52 -11.08 -4.44 -12.30
C SER A 52 -12.46 -4.43 -12.99
N SER A 53 -13.35 -5.38 -12.65
CA SER A 53 -14.72 -5.43 -13.20
C SER A 53 -15.60 -4.23 -12.79
N LEU A 54 -15.22 -3.50 -11.76
CA LEU A 54 -15.89 -2.28 -11.27
C LEU A 54 -15.23 -0.99 -11.78
N GLY A 55 -14.22 -1.11 -12.66
CA GLY A 55 -13.51 0.04 -13.22
C GLY A 55 -12.40 0.60 -12.33
N VAL A 56 -11.97 -0.15 -11.30
CA VAL A 56 -10.81 0.23 -10.50
C VAL A 56 -9.54 0.00 -11.33
N GLU A 57 -8.70 1.02 -11.44
CA GLU A 57 -7.51 1.01 -12.28
C GLU A 57 -6.24 0.58 -11.53
N TRP A 58 -6.20 0.84 -10.22
CA TRP A 58 -5.06 0.46 -9.39
C TRP A 58 -5.47 0.08 -7.97
N ALA A 59 -4.63 -0.74 -7.36
CA ALA A 59 -4.76 -1.10 -5.95
C ALA A 59 -3.39 -1.06 -5.26
N ILE A 60 -3.44 -0.90 -3.93
CA ILE A 60 -2.24 -0.89 -3.09
C ILE A 60 -2.22 -2.11 -2.17
N SER A 61 -1.03 -2.65 -1.91
CA SER A 61 -0.81 -3.67 -0.91
C SER A 61 0.57 -3.49 -0.25
N ASP A 62 1.03 -4.50 0.44
CA ASP A 62 2.22 -4.48 1.29
C ASP A 62 3.44 -5.14 0.61
N GLU A 63 4.67 -4.73 0.97
CA GLU A 63 5.90 -5.32 0.46
C GLU A 63 5.96 -6.84 0.65
N GLY A 64 5.40 -7.35 1.76
CA GLY A 64 5.37 -8.76 2.04
C GLY A 64 4.57 -9.57 1.01
N ILE A 65 3.47 -8.99 0.52
CA ILE A 65 2.67 -9.57 -0.57
C ILE A 65 3.42 -9.50 -1.89
N LEU A 66 4.08 -8.38 -2.17
CA LEU A 66 4.95 -8.27 -3.34
C LEU A 66 6.04 -9.32 -3.32
N GLY A 67 6.80 -9.40 -2.23
CA GLY A 67 7.90 -10.36 -2.09
C GLY A 67 7.45 -11.81 -2.32
N SER A 68 6.32 -12.19 -1.70
CA SER A 68 5.73 -13.52 -1.92
C SER A 68 5.26 -13.74 -3.37
N SER A 69 4.85 -12.68 -4.05
CA SER A 69 4.36 -12.75 -5.44
C SER A 69 5.49 -12.93 -6.45
N ILE A 70 6.65 -12.30 -6.20
CA ILE A 70 7.82 -12.33 -7.11
C ILE A 70 8.93 -13.27 -6.64
N ASN A 71 8.73 -14.01 -5.53
CA ASN A 71 9.73 -14.84 -4.86
C ASN A 71 11.00 -14.06 -4.49
N PHE A 72 10.81 -12.90 -3.88
CA PHE A 72 11.86 -12.03 -3.39
C PHE A 72 11.66 -11.76 -1.90
N GLU A 73 12.72 -11.79 -1.10
CA GLU A 73 12.69 -11.45 0.31
C GLU A 73 13.21 -10.04 0.50
N PHE A 74 12.35 -9.16 1.02
CA PHE A 74 12.74 -7.80 1.38
C PHE A 74 13.47 -7.84 2.72
N GLU A 75 14.76 -7.58 2.69
CA GLU A 75 15.62 -7.52 3.86
C GLU A 75 15.87 -6.06 4.26
N HIS A 76 15.86 -5.82 5.57
CA HIS A 76 16.19 -4.52 6.15
C HIS A 76 17.50 -4.62 6.92
N ASP A 77 18.30 -3.57 6.88
CA ASP A 77 19.49 -3.47 7.71
C ASP A 77 19.12 -3.22 9.18
N PHE A 78 20.14 -3.14 10.06
CA PHE A 78 19.93 -2.97 11.50
C PHE A 78 19.25 -1.64 11.90
N LYS A 79 19.13 -0.67 10.97
CA LYS A 79 18.39 0.58 11.14
C LYS A 79 17.00 0.53 10.52
N GLY A 80 16.62 -0.61 9.95
CA GLY A 80 15.34 -0.79 9.27
C GLY A 80 15.28 -0.15 7.87
N TYR A 81 16.41 0.09 7.21
CA TYR A 81 16.44 0.53 5.82
C TYR A 81 16.41 -0.68 4.88
N LEU A 82 15.57 -0.67 3.87
CA LEU A 82 15.56 -1.69 2.82
C LEU A 82 16.93 -1.80 2.14
N ASN A 83 17.51 -3.00 2.13
CA ASN A 83 18.79 -3.26 1.48
C ASN A 83 18.68 -3.11 -0.05
N GLU A 84 17.63 -3.69 -0.64
CA GLU A 84 17.38 -3.69 -2.07
C GLU A 84 15.98 -3.16 -2.39
N PRO A 85 15.76 -1.82 -2.39
CA PRO A 85 14.43 -1.23 -2.59
C PRO A 85 13.92 -1.29 -4.03
N TYR A 86 14.75 -1.69 -4.99
CA TYR A 86 14.46 -1.63 -6.41
C TYR A 86 13.09 -2.22 -6.81
N HIS A 87 12.72 -3.37 -6.24
CA HIS A 87 11.43 -3.98 -6.55
C HIS A 87 10.27 -3.22 -5.93
N LEU A 88 10.44 -2.63 -4.75
CA LEU A 88 9.37 -1.95 -4.02
C LEU A 88 8.97 -0.62 -4.67
N VAL A 89 9.93 0.09 -5.23
CA VAL A 89 9.71 1.41 -5.86
C VAL A 89 9.25 1.35 -7.32
N LYS A 90 8.83 0.17 -7.79
CA LYS A 90 8.27 -0.03 -9.12
C LYS A 90 6.75 -0.14 -9.07
N THR A 91 6.15 0.18 -10.19
CA THR A 91 4.74 -0.10 -10.44
C THR A 91 4.59 -1.43 -11.18
N TYR A 92 3.51 -2.13 -10.88
CA TYR A 92 3.24 -3.43 -11.44
C TYR A 92 1.91 -3.45 -12.20
N GLN A 93 1.82 -4.31 -13.19
CA GLN A 93 0.61 -4.56 -13.94
C GLN A 93 0.19 -6.02 -13.76
N TYR A 94 -0.99 -6.22 -13.20
CA TYR A 94 -1.61 -7.53 -13.03
C TYR A 94 -2.73 -7.71 -14.06
N LYS A 95 -2.67 -8.81 -14.82
CA LYS A 95 -3.66 -9.11 -15.86
C LYS A 95 -4.89 -9.75 -15.24
N THR A 96 -6.05 -9.21 -15.53
CA THR A 96 -7.35 -9.79 -15.21
C THR A 96 -8.12 -10.12 -16.49
N LYS A 97 -9.26 -10.81 -16.36
CA LYS A 97 -10.13 -11.10 -17.51
C LYS A 97 -10.83 -9.86 -18.08
N ASN A 98 -11.00 -8.82 -17.28
CA ASN A 98 -11.75 -7.63 -17.68
C ASN A 98 -10.81 -6.55 -18.25
N SER A 99 -9.91 -6.06 -17.42
CA SER A 99 -8.88 -5.09 -17.77
C SER A 99 -7.70 -5.25 -16.82
N ASP A 100 -6.51 -4.87 -17.27
CA ASP A 100 -5.34 -4.90 -16.40
C ASP A 100 -5.52 -3.93 -15.25
N ILE A 101 -5.11 -4.36 -14.04
CA ILE A 101 -5.08 -3.52 -12.85
C ILE A 101 -3.63 -3.25 -12.44
N LYS A 102 -3.33 -2.02 -12.08
CA LYS A 102 -2.00 -1.64 -11.62
C LYS A 102 -1.88 -1.86 -10.13
N MET A 103 -0.70 -2.30 -9.70
CA MET A 103 -0.39 -2.53 -8.30
C MET A 103 0.79 -1.68 -7.87
N ILE A 104 0.68 -1.09 -6.70
CA ILE A 104 1.76 -0.42 -5.98
C ILE A 104 1.86 -1.01 -4.58
N PHE A 105 3.03 -0.89 -3.98
CA PHE A 105 3.30 -1.53 -2.70
C PHE A 105 3.98 -0.56 -1.75
N ARG A 106 3.60 -0.60 -0.47
CA ARG A 106 4.19 0.21 0.58
C ARG A 106 5.35 -0.50 1.26
N ASP A 107 6.25 0.27 1.84
CA ASP A 107 7.27 -0.19 2.77
C ASP A 107 6.62 -0.45 4.15
N ALA A 108 6.70 -1.70 4.63
CA ALA A 108 6.10 -2.09 5.90
C ALA A 108 6.82 -1.46 7.10
N THR A 109 8.13 -1.27 7.02
CA THR A 109 8.91 -0.63 8.09
C THR A 109 8.54 0.85 8.23
N VAL A 110 8.47 1.57 7.12
CA VAL A 110 8.04 2.99 7.12
C VAL A 110 6.63 3.13 7.67
N HIS A 111 5.71 2.25 7.28
CA HIS A 111 4.36 2.22 7.82
C HIS A 111 4.34 2.02 9.35
N ASN A 112 5.07 1.01 9.84
CA ASN A 112 5.13 0.71 11.27
C ASN A 112 5.74 1.86 12.09
N LEU A 113 6.78 2.50 11.56
CA LEU A 113 7.37 3.68 12.19
C LEU A 113 6.36 4.82 12.33
N ILE A 114 5.67 5.16 11.27
CA ILE A 114 4.70 6.28 11.28
C ILE A 114 3.52 5.97 12.20
N ASN A 115 2.97 4.75 12.17
CA ASN A 115 1.78 4.45 12.96
C ASN A 115 2.06 4.14 14.43
N PHE A 116 3.19 3.51 14.75
CA PHE A 116 3.39 2.93 16.08
C PHE A 116 4.58 3.49 16.86
N GLU A 117 5.62 3.98 16.18
CA GLU A 117 6.84 4.44 16.85
C GLU A 117 6.93 5.98 16.93
N TYR A 118 6.75 6.66 15.82
CA TYR A 118 6.90 8.10 15.72
C TYR A 118 5.93 8.91 16.61
N PRO A 119 4.70 8.47 16.90
CA PRO A 119 3.81 9.18 17.82
C PRO A 119 4.40 9.42 19.20
N HIS A 120 5.34 8.56 19.63
CA HIS A 120 5.97 8.63 20.97
C HIS A 120 7.21 9.51 21.02
N HIS A 121 7.59 10.14 19.91
CA HIS A 121 8.83 10.90 19.79
C HIS A 121 8.60 12.37 19.41
N ASN A 122 9.66 13.18 19.44
CA ASN A 122 9.58 14.57 19.00
C ASN A 122 9.19 14.65 17.52
N PRO A 123 8.10 15.34 17.16
CA PRO A 123 7.56 15.34 15.81
C PRO A 123 8.52 15.87 14.74
N ILE A 124 9.35 16.87 15.08
CA ILE A 124 10.35 17.40 14.15
C ILE A 124 11.48 16.40 13.93
N ALA A 125 11.94 15.73 15.00
CA ALA A 125 13.00 14.74 14.90
C ALA A 125 12.58 13.55 14.03
N VAL A 126 11.35 13.03 14.20
CA VAL A 126 10.88 11.89 13.42
C VAL A 126 10.49 12.25 11.99
N ALA A 127 10.10 13.50 11.72
CA ALA A 127 9.95 13.98 10.35
C ALA A 127 11.28 14.02 9.59
N ASN A 128 12.37 14.44 10.26
CA ASN A 128 13.72 14.38 9.71
C ASN A 128 14.18 12.92 9.51
N ASP A 129 13.91 12.02 10.48
CA ASP A 129 14.25 10.58 10.30
C ASP A 129 13.53 9.99 9.09
N LEU A 130 12.24 10.29 8.89
CA LEU A 130 11.52 9.81 7.71
C LEU A 130 12.10 10.39 6.41
N TYR A 131 12.42 11.68 6.39
CA TYR A 131 13.07 12.29 5.24
C TYR A 131 14.43 11.64 4.95
N ASP A 132 15.25 11.41 5.96
CA ASP A 132 16.54 10.72 5.82
C ASP A 132 16.37 9.30 5.27
N ARG A 133 15.31 8.57 5.67
CA ARG A 133 14.97 7.26 5.11
C ARG A 133 14.65 7.35 3.62
N ILE A 134 13.88 8.34 3.21
CA ILE A 134 13.60 8.59 1.79
C ILE A 134 14.91 8.85 1.03
N LYS A 135 15.82 9.64 1.57
CA LYS A 135 17.12 9.94 0.94
C LYS A 135 18.04 8.72 0.87
N VAL A 136 18.07 7.88 1.92
CA VAL A 136 18.83 6.62 1.90
C VAL A 136 18.26 5.69 0.83
N LEU A 137 16.95 5.52 0.76
CA LEU A 137 16.30 4.74 -0.27
C LEU A 137 16.65 5.28 -1.67
N GLN A 138 16.52 6.60 -1.88
CA GLN A 138 16.90 7.25 -3.13
C GLN A 138 18.36 6.92 -3.50
N SER A 139 19.30 7.00 -2.55
CA SER A 139 20.70 6.69 -2.80
C SER A 139 20.93 5.23 -3.22
N ARG A 140 20.14 4.30 -2.71
CA ARG A 140 20.23 2.86 -3.03
C ARG A 140 19.71 2.53 -4.43
N ILE A 141 18.83 3.35 -4.99
CA ILE A 141 18.26 3.14 -6.33
C ILE A 141 18.96 3.96 -7.44
N LEU A 142 19.86 4.89 -7.11
CA LEU A 142 20.57 5.73 -8.11
C LEU A 142 21.38 4.93 -9.14
N SER A 143 21.79 3.70 -8.80
CA SER A 143 22.47 2.79 -9.72
C SER A 143 21.54 1.97 -10.60
N SER A 144 20.22 2.11 -10.42
CA SER A 144 19.23 1.43 -11.24
C SER A 144 19.23 1.96 -12.67
N PRO A 145 19.14 1.11 -13.70
CA PRO A 145 19.00 1.54 -15.07
C PRO A 145 17.66 2.23 -15.37
N ASP A 146 16.64 1.96 -14.54
CA ASP A 146 15.32 2.56 -14.69
C ASP A 146 15.35 3.99 -14.10
N GLN A 147 14.66 4.91 -14.76
CA GLN A 147 14.65 6.32 -14.36
C GLN A 147 13.44 6.69 -13.50
N ASP A 148 12.35 5.92 -13.59
CA ASP A 148 11.12 6.20 -12.85
C ASP A 148 11.00 5.30 -11.63
N HIS A 149 10.89 5.93 -10.45
CA HIS A 149 10.73 5.25 -9.18
C HIS A 149 9.60 5.91 -8.39
N LEU A 150 8.68 5.12 -7.87
CA LEU A 150 7.58 5.57 -7.02
C LEU A 150 7.73 5.01 -5.62
N LEU A 151 8.05 5.85 -4.65
CA LEU A 151 7.94 5.46 -3.23
C LEU A 151 6.50 5.68 -2.78
N THR A 152 5.89 4.64 -2.24
CA THR A 152 4.54 4.67 -1.73
C THR A 152 4.53 4.66 -0.21
N ILE A 153 4.00 5.72 0.39
CA ILE A 153 3.67 5.79 1.82
C ILE A 153 2.14 5.73 1.91
N ALA A 154 1.63 4.69 2.56
CA ALA A 154 0.20 4.47 2.67
C ALA A 154 -0.17 4.21 4.13
N LEU A 155 -1.14 4.97 4.62
CA LEU A 155 -1.53 5.04 6.03
C LEU A 155 -3.06 5.02 6.13
N ASP A 156 -3.55 4.54 7.27
CA ASP A 156 -4.97 4.65 7.61
C ASP A 156 -5.37 6.13 7.73
N GLY A 157 -6.53 6.49 7.22
CA GLY A 157 -6.99 7.87 7.26
C GLY A 157 -7.50 8.30 8.62
N GLU A 158 -8.02 7.35 9.40
CA GLU A 158 -8.66 7.58 10.70
C GLU A 158 -7.71 7.43 11.90
N ASN A 159 -6.60 6.69 11.77
CA ASN A 159 -5.78 6.28 12.92
C ASN A 159 -4.46 7.05 13.09
N CYS A 160 -3.93 7.64 12.02
CA CYS A 160 -2.53 8.09 12.02
C CYS A 160 -2.24 9.20 13.02
N TRP A 161 -3.07 10.25 13.04
CA TRP A 161 -2.65 11.52 13.59
C TRP A 161 -3.11 11.75 15.03
N GLU A 162 -4.16 11.07 15.48
CA GLU A 162 -4.72 11.25 16.83
C GLU A 162 -3.74 10.87 17.96
N ASN A 163 -2.74 10.05 17.68
CA ASN A 163 -1.71 9.66 18.63
C ASN A 163 -0.48 10.58 18.61
N TYR A 164 -0.42 11.49 17.65
CA TYR A 164 0.68 12.46 17.55
C TYR A 164 0.41 13.70 18.38
N MET A 165 1.49 14.35 18.86
CA MET A 165 1.38 15.71 19.40
C MET A 165 0.79 16.65 18.34
N GLU A 166 -0.18 17.49 18.75
CA GLU A 166 -0.87 18.45 17.88
C GLU A 166 -1.51 17.79 16.64
N ASP A 167 -2.05 16.59 16.82
CA ASP A 167 -2.67 15.80 15.74
C ASP A 167 -1.76 15.67 14.50
N GLY A 168 -0.45 15.57 14.72
CA GLY A 168 0.56 15.42 13.69
C GLY A 168 0.93 16.68 12.92
N ALA A 169 0.39 17.85 13.27
CA ALA A 169 0.59 19.09 12.51
C ALA A 169 2.07 19.46 12.36
N SER A 170 2.85 19.41 13.44
CA SER A 170 4.28 19.71 13.40
C SER A 170 5.09 18.67 12.60
N PHE A 171 4.73 17.39 12.69
CA PHE A 171 5.35 16.33 11.91
C PHE A 171 5.10 16.54 10.41
N LEU A 172 3.84 16.67 10.01
CA LEU A 172 3.44 16.83 8.61
C LEU A 172 4.02 18.11 8.00
N LYS A 173 3.96 19.23 8.72
CA LYS A 173 4.53 20.50 8.25
C LYS A 173 6.02 20.37 7.99
N THR A 174 6.77 19.78 8.92
CA THR A 174 8.22 19.58 8.76
C THR A 174 8.53 18.68 7.59
N LEU A 175 7.86 17.52 7.50
CA LEU A 175 8.06 16.57 6.41
C LEU A 175 7.76 17.19 5.04
N TYR A 176 6.62 17.87 4.89
CA TYR A 176 6.23 18.49 3.63
C TYR A 176 7.18 19.62 3.23
N THR A 177 7.69 20.40 4.22
CA THR A 177 8.72 21.40 3.94
C THR A 177 9.99 20.76 3.40
N LEU A 178 10.51 19.74 4.07
CA LEU A 178 11.72 19.02 3.63
C LEU A 178 11.58 18.45 2.23
N ILE A 179 10.44 17.82 1.94
CA ILE A 179 10.20 17.24 0.60
C ILE A 179 10.05 18.34 -0.46
N SER A 180 9.33 19.43 -0.16
CA SER A 180 9.09 20.51 -1.14
C SER A 180 10.33 21.34 -1.47
N GLU A 181 11.30 21.41 -0.56
CA GLU A 181 12.56 22.10 -0.76
C GLU A 181 13.62 21.22 -1.47
N ASP A 182 13.39 19.91 -1.57
CA ASP A 182 14.30 18.97 -2.24
C ASP A 182 13.93 18.79 -3.72
N SER A 183 14.65 19.45 -4.61
CA SER A 183 14.44 19.35 -6.06
C SER A 183 14.67 17.96 -6.67
N SER A 184 15.18 17.01 -5.89
CA SER A 184 15.36 15.61 -6.32
C SER A 184 14.16 14.72 -5.98
N LEU A 185 13.16 15.25 -5.30
CA LEU A 185 11.92 14.59 -4.94
C LEU A 185 10.72 15.30 -5.58
N GLU A 186 9.75 14.54 -6.01
CA GLU A 186 8.48 15.05 -6.51
C GLU A 186 7.31 14.32 -5.84
N THR A 187 6.33 15.07 -5.34
CA THR A 187 5.08 14.49 -4.86
C THR A 187 4.07 14.40 -6.01
N VAL A 188 3.47 13.23 -6.18
CA VAL A 188 2.58 12.95 -7.32
C VAL A 188 1.24 12.39 -6.86
N LEU A 189 0.21 12.62 -7.64
CA LEU A 189 -1.02 11.84 -7.53
C LEU A 189 -0.80 10.48 -8.16
N ILE A 190 -1.14 9.41 -7.44
CA ILE A 190 -0.91 8.03 -7.89
C ILE A 190 -1.50 7.78 -9.27
N SER A 191 -2.75 8.20 -9.49
CA SER A 191 -3.43 8.00 -10.77
C SER A 191 -2.71 8.69 -11.93
N ASP A 192 -2.22 9.91 -11.72
CA ASP A 192 -1.52 10.69 -12.75
C ASP A 192 -0.15 10.07 -13.05
N TYR A 193 0.57 9.66 -11.99
CA TYR A 193 1.85 8.96 -12.17
C TYR A 193 1.67 7.66 -12.96
N LEU A 194 0.69 6.83 -12.61
CA LEU A 194 0.43 5.56 -13.28
C LEU A 194 -0.05 5.73 -14.74
N GLU A 195 -0.69 6.84 -15.07
CA GLU A 195 -1.11 7.16 -16.43
C GLU A 195 0.06 7.60 -17.31
N HIS A 196 1.02 8.34 -16.74
CA HIS A 196 2.15 8.88 -17.47
C HIS A 196 3.40 7.97 -17.44
N SER A 197 3.48 7.05 -16.47
CA SER A 197 4.58 6.07 -16.39
C SER A 197 4.56 5.14 -17.59
N LYS A 198 5.71 5.03 -18.27
CA LYS A 198 5.85 4.24 -19.51
C LYS A 198 6.08 2.77 -19.25
N GLU A 199 6.53 2.39 -18.06
CA GLU A 199 6.94 1.04 -17.74
C GLU A 199 6.26 0.54 -16.46
N HIS A 200 5.52 -0.55 -16.61
CA HIS A 200 5.00 -1.32 -15.49
C HIS A 200 5.57 -2.73 -15.55
N LYS A 201 6.11 -3.23 -14.46
CA LYS A 201 6.58 -4.61 -14.39
C LYS A 201 5.38 -5.57 -14.40
N LEU A 202 5.46 -6.62 -15.20
CA LEU A 202 4.40 -7.62 -15.23
C LEU A 202 4.39 -8.43 -13.93
N LEU A 203 3.25 -8.43 -13.24
CA LEU A 203 3.00 -9.29 -12.09
C LEU A 203 2.19 -10.50 -12.56
N SER A 204 2.86 -11.62 -12.77
CA SER A 204 2.24 -12.83 -13.34
C SER A 204 1.27 -13.52 -12.35
N LYS A 205 1.51 -13.33 -11.06
CA LYS A 205 0.66 -13.84 -9.97
C LYS A 205 0.65 -12.83 -8.83
N ILE A 206 -0.40 -12.82 -8.03
CA ILE A 206 -0.47 -12.14 -6.74
C ILE A 206 -0.64 -13.18 -5.65
N SER A 207 0.20 -13.13 -4.62
CA SER A 207 0.05 -13.99 -3.46
C SER A 207 -1.15 -13.53 -2.64
N ALA A 208 -1.97 -14.48 -2.22
CA ALA A 208 -3.10 -14.20 -1.36
C ALA A 208 -2.64 -13.89 0.07
N GLY A 209 -3.11 -12.80 0.66
CA GLY A 209 -2.73 -12.40 2.01
C GLY A 209 -3.04 -10.96 2.33
N SER A 210 -2.57 -10.52 3.50
CA SER A 210 -2.69 -9.16 4.03
C SER A 210 -1.31 -8.64 4.45
N TRP A 211 -1.25 -7.40 4.94
CA TRP A 211 -0.02 -6.83 5.48
C TRP A 211 0.51 -7.60 6.70
N PHE A 212 -0.38 -8.25 7.46
CA PHE A 212 0.01 -8.97 8.66
C PHE A 212 0.39 -10.42 8.33
N ASN A 213 1.64 -10.79 8.58
CA ASN A 213 2.19 -12.14 8.35
C ASN A 213 1.99 -12.69 6.93
N LYS A 214 1.71 -11.84 5.94
CA LYS A 214 1.53 -12.22 4.51
C LYS A 214 0.41 -13.26 4.29
N ASN A 215 -0.59 -13.31 5.19
CA ASN A 215 -1.70 -14.27 5.11
C ASN A 215 -2.97 -13.68 5.75
N PHE A 216 -4.05 -14.45 5.78
CA PHE A 216 -5.34 -14.02 6.35
C PHE A 216 -5.61 -14.54 7.76
N LYS A 217 -4.68 -15.29 8.38
CA LYS A 217 -4.92 -15.98 9.64
C LYS A 217 -5.29 -15.06 10.80
N LEU A 218 -4.79 -13.82 10.81
CA LEU A 218 -5.17 -12.87 11.84
C LEU A 218 -6.68 -12.55 11.80
N TRP A 219 -7.25 -12.55 10.60
CA TRP A 219 -8.63 -12.13 10.35
C TRP A 219 -9.60 -13.31 10.37
N ILE A 220 -9.17 -14.43 9.85
CA ILE A 220 -9.93 -15.68 9.72
C ILE A 220 -8.97 -16.85 9.91
N ASP A 221 -9.45 -17.99 10.46
CA ASP A 221 -8.68 -19.23 10.63
C ASP A 221 -7.91 -19.35 11.97
N GLU A 222 -8.23 -18.53 12.97
CA GLU A 222 -7.80 -18.76 14.34
C GLU A 222 -8.98 -19.30 15.15
N PRO A 223 -8.92 -20.51 15.74
CA PRO A 223 -10.07 -21.14 16.45
C PRO A 223 -10.68 -20.25 17.53
N VAL A 224 -9.90 -19.42 18.19
CA VAL A 224 -10.39 -18.48 19.22
C VAL A 224 -11.12 -17.29 18.59
N LYS A 225 -10.74 -16.87 17.39
CA LYS A 225 -11.40 -15.76 16.66
C LYS A 225 -12.66 -16.24 15.94
N ASP A 226 -12.65 -17.46 15.41
CA ASP A 226 -13.84 -18.07 14.80
C ASP A 226 -14.99 -18.17 15.81
N ILE A 227 -14.69 -18.41 17.10
CA ILE A 227 -15.68 -18.37 18.17
C ILE A 227 -16.26 -16.95 18.35
N SER A 228 -15.47 -15.89 18.22
CA SER A 228 -15.95 -14.51 18.37
C SER A 228 -16.80 -14.01 17.20
N TRP A 229 -16.67 -14.60 16.02
CA TRP A 229 -17.49 -14.29 14.84
C TRP A 229 -18.81 -15.05 14.78
N THR A 230 -18.98 -16.06 15.63
CA THR A 230 -20.22 -16.84 15.74
C THR A 230 -21.19 -16.31 16.79
N TYR A 231 -20.84 -15.28 17.53
CA TYR A 231 -21.67 -14.54 18.46
C TYR A 231 -21.98 -13.14 17.97
#